data_1cc45039d06ece966d6e26d6a140bf3d
#
_entry.id   1cc45039d06ece966d6e26d6a140bf3d
#
_cell.length_a   1.000
_cell.length_b   1.000
_cell.length_c   1.000
_cell.angle_alpha   90.00
_cell.angle_beta   90.00
_cell.angle_gamma   90.00
#
_symmetry.space_group_name_H-M   'P 1'
#
loop_
_entity.id
_entity.type
_entity.pdbx_description
1 polymer ?
#
loop_
_entity_poly.entity_id
_entity_poly.type
_entity_poly.pdbx_seq_one_letter_code
_entity_poly.pdbx_strand_id
1 'polypeptide(L)' 'MTTGTIKRIVADRGFGFIAADDAKEYFFHREALDPSLDFDRLRGGEKVDFAIEQSPKGLRANTVRPA' A
#
# COMPACT_ATOMS: atom_id res chain seq x y z
N MET A 1 -11.48 -5.40 5.10
CA MET A 1 -10.21 -4.84 4.65
C MET A 1 -9.73 -3.77 5.62
N THR A 2 -8.46 -3.50 5.62
CA THR A 2 -7.87 -2.52 6.52
C THR A 2 -7.72 -1.20 5.78
N THR A 3 -8.03 -0.10 6.45
CA THR A 3 -7.88 1.25 5.89
C THR A 3 -6.57 1.85 6.36
N GLY A 4 -5.89 2.54 5.47
CA GLY A 4 -4.66 3.23 5.80
C GLY A 4 -4.40 4.38 4.85
N THR A 5 -3.24 5.00 5.02
CA THR A 5 -2.80 6.13 4.21
C THR A 5 -1.43 5.82 3.63
N ILE A 6 -1.25 6.08 2.35
CA ILE A 6 0.05 5.89 1.72
C ILE A 6 1.03 6.88 2.33
N LYS A 7 2.11 6.34 2.90
CA LYS A 7 3.10 7.14 3.61
C LYS A 7 4.29 7.47 2.73
N ARG A 8 4.72 6.51 1.91
CA ARG A 8 5.94 6.66 1.13
C ARG A 8 5.85 5.82 -0.14
N ILE A 9 6.39 6.36 -1.22
CA ILE A 9 6.48 5.67 -2.50
C ILE A 9 7.95 5.65 -2.93
N VAL A 10 8.43 4.47 -3.30
CA VAL A 10 9.75 4.30 -3.89
C VAL A 10 9.55 3.95 -5.36
N ALA A 11 9.39 4.97 -6.18
CA ALA A 11 8.94 4.81 -7.56
C ALA A 11 9.93 4.03 -8.41
N ASP A 12 11.22 4.26 -8.22
CA ASP A 12 12.25 3.59 -9.00
C ASP A 12 12.37 2.10 -8.68
N ARG A 13 11.86 1.67 -7.55
CA ARG A 13 11.88 0.27 -7.15
C ARG A 13 10.51 -0.41 -7.22
N GLY A 14 9.45 0.36 -7.45
CA GLY A 14 8.13 -0.18 -7.64
C GLY A 14 7.44 -0.66 -6.37
N PHE A 15 7.71 -0.04 -5.23
CA PHE A 15 7.03 -0.38 -3.98
C PHE A 15 6.78 0.85 -3.13
N GLY A 16 6.04 0.66 -2.04
CA GLY A 16 5.77 1.74 -1.11
C GLY A 16 5.33 1.21 0.24
N PHE A 17 4.96 2.13 1.12
CA PHE A 17 4.53 1.81 2.48
C PHE A 17 3.21 2.50 2.77
N ILE A 18 2.34 1.78 3.49
CA ILE A 18 1.05 2.27 3.94
C ILE A 18 1.06 2.31 5.46
N ALA A 19 0.71 3.46 6.02
CA ALA A 19 0.49 3.59 7.46
C ALA A 19 -0.98 3.26 7.75
N ALA A 20 -1.22 2.12 8.36
CA ALA A 20 -2.57 1.66 8.64
C ALA A 20 -3.12 2.31 9.91
N ASP A 21 -4.44 2.26 10.06
CA ASP A 21 -5.12 2.84 11.22
C ASP A 21 -4.75 2.14 12.54
N ASP A 22 -4.16 0.93 12.47
CA ASP A 22 -3.68 0.22 13.64
C ASP A 22 -2.27 0.66 14.08
N ALA A 23 -1.77 1.76 13.52
CA ALA A 23 -0.45 2.33 13.81
C ALA A 23 0.72 1.48 13.29
N LYS A 24 0.44 0.52 12.42
CA LYS A 24 1.47 -0.30 11.80
C LYS A 24 1.71 0.14 10.37
N GLU A 25 2.91 -0.12 9.86
CA GLU A 25 3.24 0.14 8.47
C GLU A 25 3.29 -1.16 7.71
N TYR A 26 2.76 -1.12 6.48
CA TYR A 26 2.72 -2.28 5.61
C TYR A 26 3.39 -1.96 4.29
N PHE A 27 4.23 -2.87 3.85
CA PHE A 27 4.86 -2.81 2.54
C PHE A 27 3.86 -3.22 1.47
N PHE A 28 3.88 -2.55 0.31
CA PHE A 28 3.10 -3.00 -0.83
C PHE A 28 3.93 -2.87 -2.10
N HIS A 29 3.74 -3.80 -3.02
CA HIS A 29 4.36 -3.77 -4.34
C HIS A 29 3.39 -3.13 -5.33
N ARG A 30 3.93 -2.49 -6.38
CA ARG A 30 3.08 -1.84 -7.38
C ARG A 30 2.06 -2.81 -7.99
N GLU A 31 2.39 -4.08 -8.06
CA GLU A 31 1.48 -5.10 -8.59
C GLU A 31 0.28 -5.37 -7.68
N ALA A 32 0.34 -4.96 -6.44
CA ALA A 32 -0.77 -5.12 -5.51
C ALA A 32 -1.84 -4.05 -5.66
N LEU A 33 -1.58 -3.02 -6.47
CA LEU A 33 -2.53 -1.93 -6.66
C LEU A 33 -3.68 -2.35 -7.56
N ASP A 34 -4.88 -1.88 -7.18
CA ASP A 34 -6.04 -1.98 -8.05
C ASP A 34 -5.78 -1.18 -9.35
N PRO A 35 -6.30 -1.66 -10.49
CA PRO A 35 -6.13 -0.91 -11.75
C PRO A 35 -6.62 0.53 -11.73
N SER A 36 -7.52 0.87 -10.81
CA SER A 36 -7.99 2.25 -10.66
C SER A 36 -6.94 3.17 -10.03
N LEU A 37 -5.88 2.61 -9.44
CA LEU A 37 -4.78 3.39 -8.87
C LEU A 37 -3.58 3.32 -9.80
N ASP A 38 -2.99 4.48 -10.06
CA ASP A 38 -1.79 4.59 -10.87
C ASP A 38 -0.59 4.80 -9.94
N PHE A 39 0.29 3.80 -9.87
CA PHE A 39 1.46 3.85 -9.00
C PHE A 39 2.30 5.10 -9.24
N ASP A 40 2.43 5.50 -10.50
CA ASP A 40 3.26 6.65 -10.86
C ASP A 40 2.65 7.99 -10.41
N ARG A 41 1.38 8.00 -10.06
CA ARG A 41 0.69 9.19 -9.58
C ARG A 41 0.59 9.26 -8.06
N LEU A 42 0.92 8.19 -7.37
CA LEU A 42 0.88 8.18 -5.92
C LEU A 42 2.02 9.02 -5.37
N ARG A 43 1.69 9.88 -4.42
CA ARG A 43 2.67 10.80 -3.82
C ARG A 43 2.81 10.66 -2.32
N GLY A 44 1.85 10.00 -1.69
CA GLY A 44 1.73 9.94 -0.25
C GLY A 44 0.55 10.75 0.22
N GLY A 45 -0.12 10.27 1.24
CA GLY A 45 -1.32 10.92 1.78
C GLY A 45 -2.62 10.39 1.23
N GLU A 46 -2.58 9.56 0.20
CA GLU A 46 -3.80 8.97 -0.35
C GLU A 46 -4.36 7.92 0.61
N LYS A 47 -5.67 7.93 0.79
CA LYS A 47 -6.34 6.91 1.60
C LYS A 47 -6.67 5.70 0.76
N VAL A 48 -6.37 4.53 1.31
CA VAL A 48 -6.55 3.26 0.60
C VAL A 48 -7.10 2.20 1.55
N ASP A 49 -7.78 1.22 0.96
CA ASP A 49 -8.14 -0.02 1.63
C ASP A 49 -7.28 -1.13 1.08
N PHE A 50 -6.90 -2.06 1.92
CA PHE A 50 -6.05 -3.17 1.49
C PHE A 50 -6.26 -4.39 2.36
N ALA A 51 -5.90 -5.55 1.81
CA ALA A 51 -5.86 -6.79 2.56
C ALA A 51 -4.47 -6.99 3.13
N ILE A 52 -4.38 -7.53 4.34
CA ILE A 52 -3.11 -7.84 4.97
C ILE A 52 -2.73 -9.27 4.60
N GLU A 53 -1.53 -9.45 4.10
CA GLU A 53 -1.01 -10.76 3.74
C GLU A 53 0.30 -11.00 4.48
N GLN A 54 0.43 -12.20 5.04
CA GLN A 54 1.68 -12.59 5.69
C GLN A 54 2.62 -13.20 4.66
N SER A 55 3.86 -12.74 4.65
CA SER A 55 4.88 -13.24 3.72
C SER A 55 6.12 -13.64 4.51
N PRO A 56 7.06 -14.37 3.87
CA PRO A 56 8.33 -14.72 4.54
C PRO A 56 9.12 -13.51 5.03
N LYS A 57 8.89 -12.35 4.44
CA LYS A 57 9.57 -11.11 4.84
C LYS A 57 8.78 -10.28 5.83
N GLY A 58 7.62 -10.75 6.27
CA GLY A 58 6.75 -10.05 7.20
C GLY A 58 5.39 -9.74 6.59
N LEU A 59 4.67 -8.83 7.20
CA LEU A 59 3.34 -8.43 6.73
C LEU A 59 3.44 -7.47 5.57
N ARG A 60 2.57 -7.66 4.59
CA ARG A 60 2.48 -6.75 3.45
C ARG A 60 1.02 -6.49 3.08
N ALA A 61 0.79 -5.40 2.39
CA ALA A 61 -0.53 -5.07 1.87
C ALA A 61 -0.71 -5.73 0.50
N ASN A 62 -1.90 -6.26 0.29
CA ASN A 62 -2.30 -6.88 -0.98
C ASN A 62 -3.62 -6.28 -1.40
N THR A 63 -3.90 -6.26 -2.71
CA THR A 63 -5.18 -5.74 -3.22
C THR A 63 -5.46 -4.33 -2.72
N VAL A 64 -4.51 -3.42 -2.93
CA VAL A 64 -4.63 -2.02 -2.51
C VAL A 64 -5.56 -1.29 -3.46
N ARG A 65 -6.57 -0.62 -2.92
CA ARG A 65 -7.55 0.10 -3.73
C ARG A 65 -7.95 1.41 -3.05
N PRO A 66 -8.55 2.37 -3.76
CA PRO A 66 -9.00 3.62 -3.15
C PRO A 66 -10.00 3.35 -2.04
N ALA A 67 -9.83 4.07 -0.95
CA ALA A 67 -10.76 3.98 0.17
C ALA A 67 -12.05 4.71 -0.13
#